data_c4ddb678229813a0d352f44773bca4ee
#
_entry.id   c4ddb678229813a0d352f44773bca4ee
#
_cell.length_a   1.000
_cell.length_b   1.000
_cell.length_c   1.000
_cell.angle_alpha   90.00
_cell.angle_beta   90.00
_cell.angle_gamma   90.00
#
_symmetry.space_group_name_H-M   'P 1'
#
loop_
_entity.id
_entity.type
_entity.pdbx_description
1 polymer ?
#
loop_
_entity_poly.entity_id
_entity_poly.type
_entity_poly.pdbx_seq_one_letter_code
_entity_poly.pdbx_strand_id
1 'polypeptide(L)'
;MSSQSEPCAVLTAAGSGSRLGCECPKALVELSGRPLLWWAARGLRAGGVGPIVVTAPASSIEEFRSALSDIDDISVVSGSDRSRQESVALGLAALGERNAATIVLVHDAARPLTPSQVTARVIDAVRGGAGAVIPVLPVTDTLKTVSPSGAVTGTPRRSNMVAVQTPQGFRWDVLIRAHEAGASLGADEAAAATDDAGLVEAIGGTVHTVAGDERSLKVTRPLDLALARLLADAEA
;
A
#
# COMPACT_ATOMS: atom_id res chain seq x y z
N MET A 1 3.82 23.11 22.58
CA MET A 1 3.58 22.66 21.19
C MET A 1 4.08 21.23 21.14
N SER A 2 3.16 20.26 21.08
CA SER A 2 3.53 18.84 20.98
C SER A 2 4.24 18.62 19.66
N SER A 3 5.50 18.20 19.68
CA SER A 3 6.24 17.77 18.49
C SER A 3 5.42 16.67 17.82
N GLN A 4 4.77 16.97 16.69
CA GLN A 4 4.10 15.96 15.90
C GLN A 4 5.19 14.99 15.44
N SER A 5 5.05 13.71 15.79
CA SER A 5 5.98 12.67 15.32
C SER A 5 5.90 12.60 13.78
N GLU A 6 7.06 12.44 13.16
CA GLU A 6 7.18 12.28 11.71
C GLU A 6 6.38 11.06 11.23
N PRO A 7 5.60 11.17 10.13
CA PRO A 7 4.89 10.02 9.57
C PRO A 7 5.86 8.92 9.16
N CYS A 8 5.50 7.66 9.38
CA CYS A 8 6.29 6.51 8.95
C CYS A 8 5.49 5.61 8.00
N ALA A 9 6.14 4.66 7.34
CA ALA A 9 5.45 3.76 6.42
C ALA A 9 5.94 2.32 6.46
N VAL A 10 5.02 1.41 6.13
CA VAL A 10 5.32 0.05 5.67
C VAL A 10 5.10 0.01 4.16
N LEU A 11 6.16 -0.31 3.41
CA LEU A 11 6.11 -0.50 1.96
C LEU A 11 6.09 -2.00 1.66
N THR A 12 4.92 -2.51 1.25
CA THR A 12 4.75 -3.95 1.01
C THR A 12 5.30 -4.34 -0.35
N ALA A 13 6.26 -5.27 -0.37
CA ALA A 13 6.96 -5.68 -1.57
C ALA A 13 7.25 -7.19 -1.66
N ALA A 14 6.71 -8.01 -0.74
CA ALA A 14 6.93 -9.45 -0.69
C ALA A 14 6.15 -10.25 -1.77
N GLY A 15 5.30 -9.61 -2.57
CA GLY A 15 4.50 -10.30 -3.60
C GLY A 15 5.35 -10.90 -4.72
N SER A 16 5.07 -12.16 -5.08
CA SER A 16 5.83 -12.95 -6.08
C SER A 16 5.78 -12.39 -7.51
N GLY A 17 4.75 -11.62 -7.88
CA GLY A 17 4.64 -11.06 -9.23
C GLY A 17 4.36 -12.05 -10.36
N SER A 18 3.91 -13.26 -10.06
CA SER A 18 3.66 -14.32 -11.04
C SER A 18 2.82 -13.89 -12.25
N ARG A 19 1.88 -12.97 -12.06
CA ARG A 19 1.02 -12.41 -13.13
C ARG A 19 1.73 -11.45 -14.08
N LEU A 20 2.95 -10.98 -13.73
CA LEU A 20 3.73 -10.09 -14.59
C LEU A 20 4.65 -10.86 -15.55
N GLY A 21 4.83 -12.19 -15.33
CA GLY A 21 5.64 -13.06 -16.18
C GLY A 21 7.15 -12.85 -16.01
N CYS A 22 7.61 -12.25 -14.93
CA CYS A 22 9.04 -12.06 -14.64
C CYS A 22 9.55 -13.12 -13.66
N GLU A 23 10.80 -13.54 -13.82
CA GLU A 23 11.49 -14.48 -12.92
C GLU A 23 12.00 -13.81 -11.61
N CYS A 24 12.01 -12.48 -11.54
CA CYS A 24 12.42 -11.72 -10.37
C CYS A 24 11.21 -11.29 -9.51
N PRO A 25 11.43 -10.94 -8.24
CA PRO A 25 10.40 -10.33 -7.42
C PRO A 25 9.80 -9.10 -8.12
N LYS A 26 8.46 -9.00 -8.14
CA LYS A 26 7.76 -7.94 -8.87
C LYS A 26 8.25 -6.54 -8.55
N ALA A 27 8.59 -6.27 -7.28
CA ALA A 27 9.05 -4.97 -6.83
C ALA A 27 10.42 -4.56 -7.42
N LEU A 28 11.21 -5.55 -7.90
CA LEU A 28 12.50 -5.32 -8.56
C LEU A 28 12.37 -5.16 -10.09
N VAL A 29 11.19 -5.33 -10.67
CA VAL A 29 10.97 -5.08 -12.10
C VAL A 29 11.29 -3.62 -12.42
N GLU A 30 12.04 -3.39 -13.50
CA GLU A 30 12.48 -2.06 -13.90
C GLU A 30 11.39 -1.24 -14.59
N LEU A 31 11.33 0.01 -14.19
CA LEU A 31 10.55 1.08 -14.77
C LEU A 31 11.50 2.26 -15.03
N SER A 32 11.75 2.59 -16.29
CA SER A 32 12.64 3.71 -16.70
C SER A 32 13.96 3.72 -15.93
N GLY A 33 14.67 2.56 -15.91
CA GLY A 33 15.99 2.40 -15.35
C GLY A 33 16.10 2.27 -13.82
N ARG A 34 14.97 2.22 -13.11
CA ARG A 34 14.92 1.99 -11.66
C ARG A 34 13.83 0.98 -11.30
N PRO A 35 13.99 0.17 -10.23
CA PRO A 35 12.96 -0.77 -9.78
C PRO A 35 11.66 -0.09 -9.37
N LEU A 36 10.51 -0.76 -9.54
CA LEU A 36 9.20 -0.27 -9.06
C LEU A 36 9.27 0.15 -7.58
N LEU A 37 9.95 -0.64 -6.76
CA LEU A 37 10.20 -0.39 -5.34
C LEU A 37 10.85 0.97 -5.08
N TRP A 38 11.85 1.34 -5.89
CA TRP A 38 12.57 2.59 -5.75
C TRP A 38 11.65 3.79 -5.99
N TRP A 39 10.84 3.72 -7.05
CA TRP A 39 9.87 4.77 -7.37
C TRP A 39 8.84 4.96 -6.25
N ALA A 40 8.30 3.85 -5.70
CA ALA A 40 7.34 3.90 -4.61
C ALA A 40 7.93 4.50 -3.33
N ALA A 41 9.15 4.08 -2.95
CA ALA A 41 9.85 4.61 -1.79
C ALA A 41 10.16 6.10 -1.94
N ARG A 42 10.68 6.52 -3.11
CA ARG A 42 10.93 7.93 -3.43
C ARG A 42 9.65 8.78 -3.37
N GLY A 43 8.54 8.25 -3.90
CA GLY A 43 7.24 8.92 -3.85
C GLY A 43 6.74 9.15 -2.43
N LEU A 44 6.90 8.17 -1.54
CA LEU A 44 6.59 8.30 -0.12
C LEU A 44 7.47 9.38 0.55
N ARG A 45 8.79 9.35 0.33
CA ARG A 45 9.73 10.36 0.85
C ARG A 45 9.35 11.77 0.39
N ALA A 46 9.10 11.94 -0.90
CA ALA A 46 8.65 13.22 -1.47
C ALA A 46 7.31 13.69 -0.91
N GLY A 47 6.47 12.76 -0.42
CA GLY A 47 5.19 13.05 0.25
C GLY A 47 5.30 13.36 1.74
N GLY A 48 6.53 13.44 2.30
CA GLY A 48 6.77 13.82 3.70
C GLY A 48 6.76 12.63 4.68
N VAL A 49 7.03 11.43 4.20
CA VAL A 49 7.18 10.23 5.05
C VAL A 49 8.63 10.13 5.51
N GLY A 50 8.86 9.94 6.81
CA GLY A 50 10.14 9.66 7.45
C GLY A 50 10.54 8.19 7.35
N PRO A 51 10.69 7.46 8.46
CA PRO A 51 11.13 6.07 8.42
C PRO A 51 10.24 5.18 7.56
N ILE A 52 10.84 4.41 6.64
CA ILE A 52 10.15 3.44 5.80
C ILE A 52 10.71 2.04 6.06
N VAL A 53 9.83 1.10 6.43
CA VAL A 53 10.16 -0.32 6.48
C VAL A 53 9.62 -1.00 5.24
N VAL A 54 10.48 -1.64 4.49
CA VAL A 54 10.14 -2.43 3.30
C VAL A 54 10.06 -3.90 3.69
N THR A 55 8.93 -4.56 3.39
CA THR A 55 8.80 -6.00 3.55
C THR A 55 9.09 -6.70 2.24
N ALA A 56 10.17 -7.48 2.19
CA ALA A 56 10.69 -8.16 1.00
C ALA A 56 10.58 -9.68 1.12
N PRO A 57 10.63 -10.45 0.01
CA PRO A 57 10.84 -11.90 0.08
C PRO A 57 12.15 -12.20 0.81
N ALA A 58 12.16 -13.20 1.72
CA ALA A 58 13.34 -13.53 2.52
C ALA A 58 14.60 -13.83 1.68
N SER A 59 14.41 -14.40 0.50
CA SER A 59 15.49 -14.74 -0.45
C SER A 59 16.13 -13.53 -1.16
N SER A 60 15.48 -12.34 -1.10
CA SER A 60 15.89 -11.18 -1.92
C SER A 60 16.20 -9.92 -1.10
N ILE A 61 16.39 -10.04 0.21
CA ILE A 61 16.61 -8.90 1.12
C ILE A 61 17.80 -8.04 0.66
N GLU A 62 18.94 -8.65 0.28
CA GLU A 62 20.14 -7.90 -0.12
C GLU A 62 19.94 -7.16 -1.46
N GLU A 63 19.21 -7.78 -2.41
CA GLU A 63 18.85 -7.13 -3.67
C GLU A 63 17.97 -5.89 -3.43
N PHE A 64 17.01 -5.99 -2.49
CA PHE A 64 16.15 -4.87 -2.11
C PHE A 64 16.92 -3.76 -1.40
N ARG A 65 17.87 -4.10 -0.51
CA ARG A 65 18.76 -3.12 0.14
C ARG A 65 19.61 -2.39 -0.90
N SER A 66 20.19 -3.13 -1.83
CA SER A 66 20.98 -2.55 -2.92
C SER A 66 20.15 -1.61 -3.80
N ALA A 67 18.91 -2.02 -4.15
CA ALA A 67 18.00 -1.22 -4.97
C ALA A 67 17.56 0.10 -4.31
N LEU A 68 17.66 0.21 -2.99
CA LEU A 68 17.26 1.38 -2.20
C LEU A 68 18.42 2.13 -1.56
N SER A 69 19.66 1.77 -1.90
CA SER A 69 20.87 2.29 -1.23
C SER A 69 21.08 3.80 -1.33
N ASP A 70 20.42 4.46 -2.27
CA ASP A 70 20.42 5.91 -2.49
C ASP A 70 19.21 6.66 -1.88
N ILE A 71 18.40 5.97 -1.09
CA ILE A 71 17.27 6.57 -0.37
C ILE A 71 17.49 6.42 1.13
N ASP A 72 17.53 7.54 1.84
CA ASP A 72 17.78 7.57 3.28
C ASP A 72 16.61 7.04 4.11
N ASP A 73 16.92 6.58 5.33
CA ASP A 73 15.97 6.19 6.37
C ASP A 73 15.01 5.07 5.93
N ILE A 74 15.57 4.08 5.20
CA ILE A 74 14.89 2.87 4.78
C ILE A 74 15.53 1.65 5.45
N SER A 75 14.68 0.76 5.96
CA SER A 75 15.07 -0.58 6.41
C SER A 75 14.33 -1.65 5.63
N VAL A 76 15.00 -2.78 5.35
CA VAL A 76 14.42 -3.91 4.63
C VAL A 76 14.38 -5.10 5.56
N VAL A 77 13.18 -5.68 5.72
CA VAL A 77 12.94 -6.86 6.57
C VAL A 77 12.23 -7.95 5.76
N SER A 78 12.28 -9.18 6.25
CA SER A 78 11.52 -10.26 5.64
C SER A 78 10.02 -10.02 5.80
N GLY A 79 9.29 -10.07 4.71
CA GLY A 79 7.84 -10.20 4.69
C GLY A 79 7.41 -11.65 4.83
N SER A 80 6.11 -11.90 4.80
CA SER A 80 5.51 -13.23 4.84
C SER A 80 5.21 -13.73 3.42
N ASP A 81 5.33 -15.03 3.23
CA ASP A 81 4.86 -15.77 2.08
C ASP A 81 3.39 -16.24 2.23
N ARG A 82 2.83 -16.12 3.43
CA ARG A 82 1.46 -16.53 3.76
C ARG A 82 0.42 -15.50 3.34
N SER A 83 0.66 -14.21 3.64
CA SER A 83 -0.27 -13.15 3.24
C SER A 83 0.36 -11.75 3.22
N ARG A 84 -0.32 -10.83 2.48
CA ARG A 84 0.00 -9.40 2.53
C ARG A 84 -0.21 -8.82 3.92
N GLN A 85 -1.32 -9.21 4.59
CA GLN A 85 -1.66 -8.75 5.93
C GLN A 85 -0.54 -9.07 6.93
N GLU A 86 -0.01 -10.29 6.91
CA GLU A 86 1.10 -10.69 7.78
C GLU A 86 2.39 -9.94 7.43
N SER A 87 2.66 -9.70 6.16
CA SER A 87 3.80 -8.86 5.75
C SER A 87 3.70 -7.44 6.34
N VAL A 88 2.49 -6.84 6.36
CA VAL A 88 2.29 -5.54 7.01
C VAL A 88 2.54 -5.62 8.51
N ALA A 89 2.03 -6.66 9.20
CA ALA A 89 2.26 -6.84 10.64
C ALA A 89 3.76 -6.95 10.98
N LEU A 90 4.54 -7.68 10.17
CA LEU A 90 6.00 -7.76 10.32
C LEU A 90 6.68 -6.39 10.09
N GLY A 91 6.21 -5.62 9.12
CA GLY A 91 6.69 -4.26 8.87
C GLY A 91 6.38 -3.30 10.02
N LEU A 92 5.19 -3.38 10.60
CA LEU A 92 4.79 -2.60 11.78
C LEU A 92 5.66 -2.95 13.00
N ALA A 93 5.90 -4.25 13.23
CA ALA A 93 6.79 -4.70 14.31
C ALA A 93 8.23 -4.16 14.13
N ALA A 94 8.73 -4.10 12.89
CA ALA A 94 10.05 -3.57 12.58
C ALA A 94 10.15 -2.03 12.72
N LEU A 95 9.05 -1.30 12.58
CA LEU A 95 8.99 0.13 12.91
C LEU A 95 9.17 0.39 14.42
N GLY A 96 8.92 -0.63 15.26
CA GLY A 96 8.97 -0.53 16.71
C GLY A 96 7.79 0.24 17.30
N GLU A 97 7.76 0.36 18.63
CA GLU A 97 6.69 1.10 19.31
C GLU A 97 6.68 2.58 18.94
N ARG A 98 5.50 3.12 18.68
CA ARG A 98 5.28 4.51 18.33
C ARG A 98 4.21 5.13 19.23
N ASN A 99 4.20 6.47 19.31
CA ASN A 99 3.12 7.19 19.98
C ASN A 99 1.79 6.88 19.28
N ALA A 100 0.72 6.72 20.05
CA ALA A 100 -0.64 6.43 19.55
C ALA A 100 -1.11 7.37 18.43
N ALA A 101 -0.69 8.64 18.46
CA ALA A 101 -1.03 9.64 17.45
C ALA A 101 -0.07 9.68 16.26
N THR A 102 0.98 8.84 16.21
CA THR A 102 1.87 8.76 15.05
C THR A 102 1.08 8.33 13.82
N ILE A 103 1.35 8.98 12.69
CA ILE A 103 0.74 8.60 11.42
C ILE A 103 1.58 7.49 10.78
N VAL A 104 0.94 6.39 10.46
CA VAL A 104 1.57 5.28 9.73
C VAL A 104 0.85 5.07 8.40
N LEU A 105 1.61 4.91 7.35
CA LEU A 105 1.10 4.61 6.01
C LEU A 105 1.44 3.17 5.63
N VAL A 106 0.51 2.53 4.92
CA VAL A 106 0.77 1.24 4.26
C VAL A 106 0.65 1.45 2.76
N HIS A 107 1.72 1.14 2.04
CA HIS A 107 1.81 1.36 0.60
C HIS A 107 2.24 0.10 -0.16
N ASP A 108 1.66 -0.11 -1.33
CA ASP A 108 2.06 -1.19 -2.23
C ASP A 108 3.23 -0.73 -3.13
N ALA A 109 4.37 -1.39 -3.11
CA ALA A 109 5.47 -1.15 -4.05
C ALA A 109 5.05 -1.34 -5.52
N ALA A 110 3.93 -2.00 -5.75
CA ALA A 110 3.31 -2.15 -7.05
C ALA A 110 2.62 -0.88 -7.59
N ARG A 111 2.60 0.23 -6.83
CA ARG A 111 2.09 1.54 -7.26
C ARG A 111 3.24 2.56 -7.34
N PRO A 112 4.18 2.37 -8.27
CA PRO A 112 5.45 3.09 -8.31
C PRO A 112 5.29 4.59 -8.54
N LEU A 113 4.27 5.00 -9.28
CA LEU A 113 4.08 6.37 -9.73
C LEU A 113 3.03 7.15 -8.94
N THR A 114 2.73 6.73 -7.70
CA THR A 114 1.82 7.47 -6.84
C THR A 114 2.37 8.88 -6.58
N PRO A 115 1.65 9.93 -6.99
CA PRO A 115 2.10 11.30 -6.77
C PRO A 115 2.23 11.63 -5.28
N SER A 116 3.27 12.38 -4.91
CA SER A 116 3.52 12.81 -3.53
C SER A 116 2.33 13.56 -2.91
N GLN A 117 1.55 14.27 -3.74
CA GLN A 117 0.34 14.96 -3.32
C GLN A 117 -0.76 14.01 -2.82
N VAL A 118 -0.83 12.76 -3.31
CA VAL A 118 -1.74 11.74 -2.76
C VAL A 118 -1.32 11.38 -1.35
N THR A 119 -0.02 11.12 -1.15
CA THR A 119 0.56 10.84 0.17
C THR A 119 0.30 11.99 1.15
N ALA A 120 0.56 13.22 0.73
CA ALA A 120 0.31 14.42 1.54
C ALA A 120 -1.17 14.56 1.95
N ARG A 121 -2.12 14.37 1.01
CA ARG A 121 -3.56 14.41 1.31
C ARG A 121 -3.96 13.37 2.35
N VAL A 122 -3.42 12.16 2.26
CA VAL A 122 -3.69 11.09 3.24
C VAL A 122 -3.15 11.50 4.62
N ILE A 123 -1.91 11.95 4.69
CA ILE A 123 -1.28 12.43 5.94
C ILE A 123 -2.10 13.55 6.55
N ASP A 124 -2.50 14.56 5.77
CA ASP A 124 -3.24 15.72 6.25
C ASP A 124 -4.62 15.33 6.78
N ALA A 125 -5.32 14.39 6.13
CA ALA A 125 -6.61 13.92 6.61
C ALA A 125 -6.51 13.16 7.94
N VAL A 126 -5.47 12.30 8.12
CA VAL A 126 -5.21 11.64 9.41
C VAL A 126 -4.82 12.68 10.47
N ARG A 127 -3.97 13.65 10.13
CA ARG A 127 -3.57 14.76 11.01
C ARG A 127 -4.78 15.61 11.42
N GLY A 128 -5.77 15.74 10.54
CA GLY A 128 -7.04 16.41 10.79
C GLY A 128 -8.00 15.66 11.71
N GLY A 129 -7.63 14.45 12.19
CA GLY A 129 -8.38 13.68 13.19
C GLY A 129 -9.01 12.38 12.67
N ALA A 130 -8.89 12.05 11.38
CA ALA A 130 -9.35 10.76 10.88
C ALA A 130 -8.50 9.61 11.43
N GLY A 131 -9.14 8.52 11.91
CA GLY A 131 -8.44 7.33 12.39
C GLY A 131 -7.83 6.47 11.29
N ALA A 132 -8.50 6.43 10.14
CA ALA A 132 -8.10 5.70 8.93
C ALA A 132 -8.53 6.47 7.68
N VAL A 133 -7.66 6.52 6.66
CA VAL A 133 -7.86 7.26 5.40
C VAL A 133 -7.35 6.46 4.23
N ILE A 134 -8.14 6.39 3.16
CA ILE A 134 -7.77 5.73 1.91
C ILE A 134 -7.92 6.68 0.72
N PRO A 135 -6.98 6.71 -0.22
CA PRO A 135 -7.16 7.40 -1.48
C PRO A 135 -8.03 6.55 -2.42
N VAL A 136 -8.93 7.20 -3.15
CA VAL A 136 -9.90 6.50 -3.99
C VAL A 136 -10.09 7.17 -5.34
N LEU A 137 -10.47 6.36 -6.34
CA LEU A 137 -10.99 6.84 -7.62
C LEU A 137 -12.46 6.45 -7.79
N PRO A 138 -13.26 7.24 -8.50
CA PRO A 138 -14.60 6.84 -8.89
C PRO A 138 -14.55 5.63 -9.83
N VAL A 139 -15.53 4.75 -9.73
CA VAL A 139 -15.67 3.61 -10.66
C VAL A 139 -16.36 4.10 -11.94
N THR A 140 -15.73 3.88 -13.08
CA THR A 140 -16.24 4.29 -14.41
C THR A 140 -17.16 3.24 -15.04
N ASP A 141 -16.87 1.96 -14.84
CA ASP A 141 -17.62 0.86 -15.42
C ASP A 141 -18.86 0.47 -14.61
N THR A 142 -19.81 -0.21 -15.25
CA THR A 142 -20.93 -0.84 -14.55
C THR A 142 -20.46 -2.11 -13.84
N LEU A 143 -20.58 -2.14 -12.52
CA LEU A 143 -20.24 -3.32 -11.72
C LEU A 143 -21.44 -4.27 -11.62
N LYS A 144 -21.15 -5.58 -11.58
CA LYS A 144 -22.12 -6.64 -11.34
C LYS A 144 -21.63 -7.52 -10.19
N THR A 145 -22.53 -7.92 -9.32
CA THR A 145 -22.30 -9.05 -8.42
C THR A 145 -22.66 -10.33 -9.15
N VAL A 146 -21.89 -11.40 -8.92
CA VAL A 146 -22.07 -12.69 -9.59
C VAL A 146 -22.08 -13.84 -8.57
N SER A 147 -22.84 -14.88 -8.85
CA SER A 147 -22.80 -16.14 -8.10
C SER A 147 -21.55 -16.96 -8.46
N PRO A 148 -21.20 -18.01 -7.70
CA PRO A 148 -20.14 -18.95 -8.08
C PRO A 148 -20.34 -19.62 -9.44
N SER A 149 -21.59 -19.74 -9.91
CA SER A 149 -21.92 -20.26 -11.25
C SER A 149 -21.79 -19.24 -12.37
N GLY A 150 -21.38 -17.99 -12.07
CA GLY A 150 -21.23 -16.91 -13.05
C GLY A 150 -22.53 -16.16 -13.37
N ALA A 151 -23.67 -16.50 -12.75
CA ALA A 151 -24.91 -15.76 -12.96
C ALA A 151 -24.88 -14.40 -12.28
N VAL A 152 -25.36 -13.34 -12.95
CA VAL A 152 -25.48 -12.00 -12.37
C VAL A 152 -26.54 -12.01 -11.28
N THR A 153 -26.18 -11.57 -10.06
CA THR A 153 -27.04 -11.51 -8.88
C THR A 153 -27.44 -10.08 -8.51
N GLY A 154 -26.76 -9.06 -9.04
CA GLY A 154 -27.09 -7.68 -8.75
C GLY A 154 -26.27 -6.67 -9.54
N THR A 155 -26.70 -5.41 -9.43
CA THR A 155 -26.00 -4.27 -10.02
C THR A 155 -25.89 -3.18 -8.96
N PRO A 156 -24.75 -3.08 -8.24
CA PRO A 156 -24.52 -2.03 -7.24
C PRO A 156 -24.62 -0.64 -7.89
N ARG A 157 -25.12 0.33 -7.14
CA ARG A 157 -25.12 1.73 -7.60
C ARG A 157 -23.68 2.25 -7.65
N ARG A 158 -23.19 2.56 -8.84
CA ARG A 158 -21.82 3.04 -9.09
C ARG A 158 -21.48 4.29 -8.25
N SER A 159 -22.43 5.18 -7.99
CA SER A 159 -22.23 6.37 -7.16
C SER A 159 -21.79 6.07 -5.71
N ASN A 160 -22.01 4.84 -5.24
CA ASN A 160 -21.65 4.40 -3.89
C ASN A 160 -20.41 3.50 -3.88
N MET A 161 -19.73 3.37 -5.03
CA MET A 161 -18.58 2.49 -5.20
C MET A 161 -17.35 3.31 -5.55
N VAL A 162 -16.23 2.96 -4.97
CA VAL A 162 -14.93 3.57 -5.25
C VAL A 162 -13.86 2.50 -5.45
N ALA A 163 -12.86 2.81 -6.28
CA ALA A 163 -11.68 1.98 -6.42
C ALA A 163 -10.60 2.46 -5.44
N VAL A 164 -10.21 1.60 -4.51
CA VAL A 164 -9.25 1.93 -3.45
C VAL A 164 -7.82 1.90 -3.98
N GLN A 165 -7.03 2.87 -3.55
CA GLN A 165 -5.61 2.95 -3.82
C GLN A 165 -4.78 2.96 -2.53
N THR A 166 -3.47 3.03 -2.66
CA THR A 166 -2.53 3.25 -1.56
C THR A 166 -1.58 4.41 -1.92
N PRO A 167 -0.97 5.11 -0.90
CA PRO A 167 -0.86 4.73 0.51
C PRO A 167 -2.17 4.88 1.26
N GLN A 168 -2.50 3.90 2.10
CA GLN A 168 -3.53 4.03 3.12
C GLN A 168 -2.90 4.58 4.39
N GLY A 169 -3.52 5.55 5.04
CA GLY A 169 -2.98 6.22 6.22
C GLY A 169 -3.81 5.98 7.45
N PHE A 170 -3.14 5.82 8.58
CA PHE A 170 -3.78 5.47 9.85
C PHE A 170 -3.11 6.20 11.01
N ARG A 171 -3.86 6.40 12.09
CA ARG A 171 -3.25 6.58 13.39
C ARG A 171 -2.66 5.25 13.84
N TRP A 172 -1.50 5.30 14.47
CA TRP A 172 -0.77 4.10 14.94
C TRP A 172 -1.65 3.19 15.81
N ASP A 173 -2.29 3.76 16.84
CA ASP A 173 -3.14 3.00 17.76
C ASP A 173 -4.34 2.32 17.08
N VAL A 174 -4.86 2.92 16.03
CA VAL A 174 -5.99 2.36 15.25
C VAL A 174 -5.52 1.15 14.44
N LEU A 175 -4.39 1.30 13.71
CA LEU A 175 -3.88 0.24 12.85
C LEU A 175 -3.38 -0.97 13.67
N ILE A 176 -2.66 -0.72 14.76
CA ILE A 176 -2.14 -1.81 15.63
C ILE A 176 -3.32 -2.64 16.18
N ARG A 177 -4.34 -2.01 16.76
CA ARG A 177 -5.53 -2.72 17.26
C ARG A 177 -6.25 -3.51 16.17
N ALA A 178 -6.32 -2.97 14.95
CA ALA A 178 -6.95 -3.65 13.83
C ALA A 178 -6.16 -4.90 13.41
N HIS A 179 -4.83 -4.81 13.34
CA HIS A 179 -3.96 -5.94 13.05
C HIS A 179 -3.97 -7.00 14.17
N GLU A 180 -3.97 -6.60 15.43
CA GLU A 180 -4.07 -7.53 16.57
C GLU A 180 -5.37 -8.32 16.53
N ALA A 181 -6.50 -7.65 16.31
CA ALA A 181 -7.81 -8.29 16.21
C ALA A 181 -7.93 -9.22 14.99
N GLY A 182 -7.31 -8.86 13.87
CA GLY A 182 -7.30 -9.64 12.63
C GLY A 182 -6.16 -10.65 12.50
N ALA A 183 -5.31 -10.83 13.53
CA ALA A 183 -4.08 -11.62 13.43
C ALA A 183 -4.30 -13.07 12.99
N SER A 184 -5.37 -13.72 13.46
CA SER A 184 -5.72 -15.09 13.07
C SER A 184 -6.09 -15.24 11.59
N LEU A 185 -6.62 -14.18 10.96
CA LEU A 185 -7.00 -14.17 9.55
C LEU A 185 -5.77 -14.03 8.64
N GLY A 186 -4.73 -13.36 9.10
CA GLY A 186 -3.49 -13.14 8.36
C GLY A 186 -2.67 -14.40 8.07
N ALA A 187 -3.01 -15.53 8.69
CA ALA A 187 -2.31 -16.81 8.48
C ALA A 187 -2.62 -17.48 7.13
N ASP A 188 -3.68 -17.04 6.43
CA ASP A 188 -4.11 -17.56 5.12
C ASP A 188 -4.53 -16.40 4.21
N GLU A 189 -3.94 -16.31 3.01
CA GLU A 189 -4.25 -15.28 2.01
C GLU A 189 -5.74 -15.26 1.63
N ALA A 190 -6.41 -16.41 1.60
CA ALA A 190 -7.83 -16.49 1.26
C ALA A 190 -8.76 -15.91 2.34
N ALA A 191 -8.30 -15.91 3.60
CA ALA A 191 -9.03 -15.39 4.76
C ALA A 191 -8.55 -13.98 5.16
N ALA A 192 -7.33 -13.60 4.75
CA ALA A 192 -6.73 -12.31 5.07
C ALA A 192 -7.56 -11.15 4.51
N ALA A 193 -7.53 -10.02 5.21
CA ALA A 193 -8.12 -8.79 4.70
C ALA A 193 -7.43 -8.35 3.40
N THR A 194 -8.22 -7.91 2.43
CA THR A 194 -7.71 -7.47 1.11
C THR A 194 -6.88 -6.19 1.21
N ASP A 195 -7.14 -5.37 2.24
CA ASP A 195 -6.40 -4.17 2.57
C ASP A 195 -6.46 -3.87 4.08
N ASP A 196 -5.68 -2.89 4.52
CA ASP A 196 -5.58 -2.57 5.95
C ASP A 196 -6.79 -1.77 6.46
N ALA A 197 -7.45 -1.05 5.56
CA ALA A 197 -8.71 -0.36 5.88
C ALA A 197 -9.82 -1.35 6.25
N GLY A 198 -9.90 -2.49 5.56
CA GLY A 198 -10.84 -3.57 5.88
C GLY A 198 -10.66 -4.14 7.30
N LEU A 199 -9.43 -4.18 7.81
CA LEU A 199 -9.18 -4.56 9.21
C LEU A 199 -9.75 -3.53 10.19
N VAL A 200 -9.62 -2.24 9.88
CA VAL A 200 -10.21 -1.16 10.70
C VAL A 200 -11.73 -1.22 10.68
N GLU A 201 -12.33 -1.48 9.53
CA GLU A 201 -13.78 -1.68 9.40
C GLU A 201 -14.27 -2.89 10.21
N ALA A 202 -13.52 -4.00 10.19
CA ALA A 202 -13.87 -5.23 10.92
C ALA A 202 -13.95 -5.04 12.45
N ILE A 203 -13.19 -4.08 12.99
CA ILE A 203 -13.27 -3.71 14.43
C ILE A 203 -14.23 -2.55 14.70
N GLY A 204 -15.08 -2.17 13.74
CA GLY A 204 -16.06 -1.09 13.87
C GLY A 204 -15.46 0.32 13.75
N GLY A 205 -14.24 0.45 13.24
CA GLY A 205 -13.61 1.73 12.97
C GLY A 205 -14.18 2.42 11.72
N THR A 206 -14.06 3.74 11.65
CA THR A 206 -14.49 4.52 10.50
C THR A 206 -13.31 4.78 9.58
N VAL A 207 -13.47 4.48 8.28
CA VAL A 207 -12.51 4.77 7.23
C VAL A 207 -13.02 5.95 6.40
N HIS A 208 -12.17 6.97 6.21
CA HIS A 208 -12.47 8.14 5.40
C HIS A 208 -11.76 8.07 4.04
N THR A 209 -12.32 8.72 3.05
CA THR A 209 -11.74 8.75 1.71
C THR A 209 -11.13 10.11 1.38
N VAL A 210 -10.08 10.12 0.58
CA VAL A 210 -9.52 11.30 -0.08
C VAL A 210 -9.40 11.04 -1.58
N ALA A 211 -9.28 12.11 -2.38
CA ALA A 211 -9.07 11.95 -3.82
C ALA A 211 -7.73 11.24 -4.09
N GLY A 212 -7.79 10.14 -4.82
CA GLY A 212 -6.64 9.43 -5.38
C GLY A 212 -6.11 10.10 -6.65
N ASP A 213 -5.39 9.32 -7.45
CA ASP A 213 -4.83 9.77 -8.72
C ASP A 213 -4.70 8.58 -9.68
N GLU A 214 -5.00 8.75 -10.95
CA GLU A 214 -4.88 7.70 -11.97
C GLU A 214 -3.45 7.16 -12.11
N ARG A 215 -2.44 7.99 -11.82
CA ARG A 215 -1.03 7.61 -11.81
C ARG A 215 -0.66 6.66 -10.65
N SER A 216 -1.53 6.56 -9.63
CA SER A 216 -1.40 5.54 -8.58
C SER A 216 -1.85 4.15 -9.06
N LEU A 217 -1.79 3.88 -10.37
CA LEU A 217 -2.13 2.58 -10.93
C LEU A 217 -1.30 1.46 -10.29
N LYS A 218 -1.92 0.30 -10.09
CA LYS A 218 -1.25 -0.88 -9.56
C LYS A 218 -0.70 -1.73 -10.71
N VAL A 219 0.61 -1.76 -10.88
CA VAL A 219 1.27 -2.63 -11.87
C VAL A 219 1.09 -4.08 -11.46
N THR A 220 0.28 -4.83 -12.20
CA THR A 220 -0.04 -6.24 -11.94
C THR A 220 0.13 -7.13 -13.17
N ARG A 221 -0.06 -6.57 -14.36
CA ARG A 221 0.00 -7.25 -15.65
C ARG A 221 0.99 -6.52 -16.58
N PRO A 222 1.45 -7.16 -17.67
CA PRO A 222 2.34 -6.51 -18.63
C PRO A 222 1.81 -5.20 -19.20
N LEU A 223 0.49 -5.08 -19.43
CA LEU A 223 -0.13 -3.85 -19.91
C LEU A 223 0.00 -2.69 -18.90
N ASP A 224 -0.15 -3.00 -17.59
CA ASP A 224 0.02 -1.99 -16.55
C ASP A 224 1.46 -1.46 -16.52
N LEU A 225 2.45 -2.33 -16.73
CA LEU A 225 3.86 -1.94 -16.81
C LEU A 225 4.13 -1.07 -18.04
N ALA A 226 3.56 -1.42 -19.19
CA ALA A 226 3.69 -0.59 -20.40
C ALA A 226 3.09 0.81 -20.19
N LEU A 227 1.91 0.90 -19.56
CA LEU A 227 1.29 2.17 -19.21
C LEU A 227 2.14 2.96 -18.20
N ALA A 228 2.68 2.29 -17.17
CA ALA A 228 3.55 2.93 -16.19
C ALA A 228 4.80 3.52 -16.85
N ARG A 229 5.41 2.84 -17.83
CA ARG A 229 6.56 3.36 -18.61
C ARG A 229 6.20 4.65 -19.35
N LEU A 230 5.07 4.66 -20.07
CA LEU A 230 4.61 5.85 -20.76
C LEU A 230 4.40 7.05 -19.82
N LEU A 231 3.87 6.79 -18.61
CA LEU A 231 3.65 7.82 -17.60
C LEU A 231 4.96 8.32 -16.97
N ALA A 232 5.93 7.44 -16.74
CA ALA A 232 7.23 7.80 -16.19
C ALA A 232 8.06 8.63 -17.17
N ASP A 233 8.05 8.26 -18.46
CA ASP A 233 8.82 8.95 -19.51
C ASP A 233 8.24 10.35 -19.82
N ALA A 234 6.96 10.60 -19.52
CA ALA A 234 6.35 11.91 -19.68
C ALA A 234 6.76 12.94 -18.61
N GLU A 235 7.47 12.51 -17.56
CA GLU A 235 7.95 13.37 -16.44
C GLU A 235 9.47 13.58 -16.45
N ALA A 236 10.20 12.85 -17.28
CA ALA A 236 11.64 12.99 -17.44
C ALA A 236 12.00 14.14 -18.37
#